data_ea6512d0ef49e526a0bdc265e22dcd96
#
_entry.id   ea6512d0ef49e526a0bdc265e22dcd96
#
_cell.length_a   1.000
_cell.length_b   1.000
_cell.length_c   1.000
_cell.angle_alpha   90.00
_cell.angle_beta   90.00
_cell.angle_gamma   90.00
#
_symmetry.space_group_name_H-M   'P 1'
#
loop_
_entity.id
_entity.type
_entity.pdbx_description
1 polymer ?
#
loop_
_entity_poly.entity_id
_entity_poly.type
_entity_poly.pdbx_seq_one_letter_code
_entity_poly.pdbx_strand_id
1 'polypeptide(L)'
;PVYSDISSELIVPYGLMTQAMYIQENKIDMLTIQAKLFSRGVNNTNSNELVGPWYVDQYDQAGKQADLMRPVYNGEGQNGNFYPECYIIPMDSVNQKNLYDAAAEMKYLTRNDVKVNVASKAFTYNGVTYPAGTMVVPMYQAKRSLANSQLFDGTFINVWQGLYSESFAQRSNARGYDRIIVAEPALTYLSTFAAQFDGVKNADVIIDNVSNDSAAAVNALLRAGKTVGMITEGTEKGNFICSYADFLTIAGDYVITATGVYGAGYKAAVLLNPQVFLPGKPANNTSGYVEATLRAGSYNYRFDWLALTGMGFTMTEDLAKANVIVGSQKLSDEALGAVKAGTPYMAYGTAAFRGDDNFLRGLGVALSSCDMGTDFLGRVLYPNNTLVNANYISEGDDVMYMYGTNWFTEIPQGATVLVQNAGKDPLQGCICLTSDELTEQFGRFNNGVVGFEYQSGNLDLALFANVLNHKTHQTDEYSFISNFIFSRSLTAAAYEGVKQPADPGTVNPGTPGETGKPSAPKTGDTSNIIVWVLAASFTVAMIPVTVTLKRKSR
;
A
#
# COMPACT_ATOMS: atom_id res chain seq x y z
N PRO A 1 19.32 41.50 0.84
CA PRO A 1 20.49 41.40 1.69
C PRO A 1 21.18 40.08 1.40
N VAL A 2 22.45 40.18 0.98
CA VAL A 2 23.31 39.01 0.79
C VAL A 2 23.84 38.65 2.18
N TYR A 3 23.39 37.55 2.73
CA TYR A 3 23.98 36.99 3.95
C TYR A 3 25.31 36.37 3.56
N SER A 4 26.38 36.71 4.26
CA SER A 4 27.66 36.03 4.10
C SER A 4 27.54 34.59 4.63
N ASP A 5 28.33 33.67 4.13
CA ASP A 5 28.35 32.28 4.59
C ASP A 5 28.56 32.18 6.12
N ILE A 6 29.41 33.06 6.68
CA ILE A 6 29.63 33.18 8.14
C ILE A 6 28.34 33.56 8.87
N SER A 7 27.52 34.46 8.32
CA SER A 7 26.24 34.82 8.94
C SER A 7 25.28 33.66 8.96
N SER A 8 25.24 32.88 7.90
CA SER A 8 24.41 31.67 7.82
C SER A 8 24.88 30.57 8.78
N GLU A 9 26.19 30.39 8.93
CA GLU A 9 26.77 29.45 9.88
C GLU A 9 26.50 29.82 11.34
N LEU A 10 26.37 31.11 11.67
CA LEU A 10 26.09 31.58 13.01
C LEU A 10 24.57 31.60 13.33
N ILE A 11 23.70 31.84 12.36
CA ILE A 11 22.25 31.92 12.58
C ILE A 11 21.70 30.58 13.13
N VAL A 12 22.14 29.44 12.60
CA VAL A 12 21.64 28.12 13.02
C VAL A 12 22.06 27.81 14.46
N PRO A 13 23.32 27.93 14.90
CA PRO A 13 23.72 27.73 16.29
C PRO A 13 23.01 28.68 17.25
N TYR A 14 22.89 29.96 16.92
CA TYR A 14 22.16 30.92 17.75
C TYR A 14 20.68 30.58 17.84
N GLY A 15 20.05 30.17 16.75
CA GLY A 15 18.66 29.71 16.73
C GLY A 15 18.46 28.50 17.64
N LEU A 16 19.34 27.51 17.57
CA LEU A 16 19.32 26.32 18.44
C LEU A 16 19.53 26.67 19.91
N MET A 17 20.49 27.56 20.20
CA MET A 17 20.70 28.04 21.58
C MET A 17 19.48 28.76 22.13
N THR A 18 18.86 29.65 21.34
CA THR A 18 17.66 30.37 21.75
C THR A 18 16.50 29.41 22.00
N GLN A 19 16.32 28.41 21.15
CA GLN A 19 15.31 27.35 21.35
C GLN A 19 15.59 26.55 22.65
N ALA A 20 16.83 26.17 22.87
CA ALA A 20 17.21 25.44 24.08
C ALA A 20 16.97 26.25 25.35
N MET A 21 17.30 27.53 25.33
CA MET A 21 17.00 28.47 26.45
C MET A 21 15.51 28.61 26.68
N TYR A 22 14.72 28.83 25.62
CA TYR A 22 13.27 28.92 25.70
C TYR A 22 12.64 27.64 26.29
N ILE A 23 13.09 26.47 25.83
CA ILE A 23 12.64 25.17 26.37
C ILE A 23 12.99 25.05 27.85
N GLN A 24 14.21 25.46 28.24
CA GLN A 24 14.63 25.40 29.65
C GLN A 24 13.79 26.33 30.53
N GLU A 25 13.50 27.54 30.09
CA GLU A 25 12.71 28.51 30.80
C GLU A 25 11.25 28.09 30.91
N ASN A 26 10.69 27.47 29.86
CA ASN A 26 9.27 27.12 29.77
C ASN A 26 8.96 25.63 29.97
N LYS A 27 9.95 24.84 30.40
CA LYS A 27 9.85 23.37 30.47
C LYS A 27 8.65 22.85 31.28
N ILE A 28 8.29 23.53 32.35
CA ILE A 28 7.18 23.12 33.21
C ILE A 28 5.85 23.31 32.48
N ASP A 29 5.69 24.43 31.80
CA ASP A 29 4.47 24.71 31.04
C ASP A 29 4.34 23.75 29.84
N MET A 30 5.42 23.52 29.12
CA MET A 30 5.44 22.58 28.00
C MET A 30 5.08 21.16 28.44
N LEU A 31 5.69 20.68 29.54
CA LEU A 31 5.39 19.35 30.10
C LEU A 31 3.94 19.27 30.62
N THR A 32 3.45 20.35 31.23
CA THR A 32 2.06 20.44 31.70
C THR A 32 1.06 20.38 30.55
N ILE A 33 1.33 21.06 29.43
CA ILE A 33 0.50 21.01 28.23
C ILE A 33 0.51 19.58 27.66
N GLN A 34 1.69 18.96 27.57
CA GLN A 34 1.80 17.58 27.06
C GLN A 34 1.05 16.58 27.97
N ALA A 35 1.18 16.72 29.28
CA ALA A 35 0.45 15.88 30.22
C ALA A 35 -1.07 16.05 30.11
N LYS A 36 -1.54 17.28 29.93
CA LYS A 36 -2.97 17.57 29.66
C LYS A 36 -3.45 16.91 28.38
N LEU A 37 -2.69 16.98 27.29
CA LEU A 37 -3.02 16.34 26.02
C LEU A 37 -3.16 14.82 26.20
N PHE A 38 -2.21 14.18 26.87
CA PHE A 38 -2.27 12.74 27.12
C PHE A 38 -3.43 12.36 28.05
N SER A 39 -3.67 13.13 29.09
CA SER A 39 -4.80 12.92 30.01
C SER A 39 -6.14 13.00 29.29
N ARG A 40 -6.32 13.93 28.37
CA ARG A 40 -7.52 14.01 27.52
C ARG A 40 -7.70 12.75 26.67
N GLY A 41 -6.61 12.25 26.09
CA GLY A 41 -6.64 11.01 25.35
C GLY A 41 -7.11 9.84 26.21
N VAL A 42 -6.53 9.67 27.39
CA VAL A 42 -6.87 8.58 28.31
C VAL A 42 -8.31 8.66 28.80
N ASN A 43 -8.76 9.87 29.12
CA ASN A 43 -10.10 10.11 29.67
C ASN A 43 -11.19 10.31 28.60
N ASN A 44 -10.80 10.26 27.33
CA ASN A 44 -11.66 10.54 26.17
C ASN A 44 -12.41 11.88 26.29
N THR A 45 -11.74 12.89 26.79
CA THR A 45 -12.31 14.22 26.91
C THR A 45 -12.05 15.08 25.69
N ASN A 46 -13.06 15.81 25.28
CA ASN A 46 -12.99 16.75 24.20
C ASN A 46 -12.23 18.02 24.61
N SER A 47 -11.58 18.68 23.69
CA SER A 47 -10.90 19.92 23.95
C SER A 47 -11.04 20.91 22.80
N ASN A 48 -11.98 21.79 22.94
CA ASN A 48 -12.04 23.00 22.12
C ASN A 48 -11.05 24.08 22.62
N GLU A 49 -10.48 23.90 23.80
CA GLU A 49 -9.58 24.90 24.43
C GLU A 49 -8.22 25.04 23.76
N LEU A 50 -7.82 24.06 22.92
CA LEU A 50 -6.52 24.08 22.24
C LEU A 50 -6.60 24.60 20.80
N VAL A 51 -7.76 24.80 20.27
CA VAL A 51 -7.94 25.39 18.94
C VAL A 51 -7.96 26.90 19.11
N GLY A 52 -6.85 27.52 18.76
CA GLY A 52 -6.78 29.00 18.80
C GLY A 52 -7.69 29.62 17.74
N PRO A 53 -8.21 30.81 17.99
CA PRO A 53 -9.07 31.54 17.06
C PRO A 53 -8.46 31.67 15.65
N TRP A 54 -7.17 31.89 15.58
CA TRP A 54 -6.45 32.03 14.31
C TRP A 54 -6.54 30.79 13.42
N TYR A 55 -6.62 29.62 14.02
CA TYR A 55 -6.70 28.36 13.32
C TYR A 55 -8.07 28.17 12.67
N VAL A 56 -9.13 28.51 13.40
CA VAL A 56 -10.50 28.49 12.91
C VAL A 56 -10.67 29.48 11.77
N ASP A 57 -10.24 30.73 11.97
CA ASP A 57 -10.41 31.81 11.00
C ASP A 57 -9.61 31.57 9.71
N GLN A 58 -8.49 30.90 9.81
CA GLN A 58 -7.62 30.68 8.65
C GLN A 58 -8.11 29.53 7.76
N TYR A 59 -8.70 28.49 8.33
CA TYR A 59 -9.03 27.27 7.62
C TYR A 59 -10.51 26.92 7.58
N ASP A 60 -11.32 27.59 8.35
CA ASP A 60 -12.78 27.43 8.34
C ASP A 60 -13.43 28.37 7.33
N GLN A 61 -13.27 28.07 6.07
CA GLN A 61 -13.85 28.89 5.00
C GLN A 61 -15.36 28.78 4.88
N ALA A 62 -15.96 27.82 5.54
CA ALA A 62 -17.40 27.61 5.50
C ALA A 62 -18.00 27.53 6.90
N GLY A 63 -17.30 27.95 7.95
CA GLY A 63 -17.72 27.77 9.31
C GLY A 63 -17.72 26.31 9.77
N LYS A 64 -16.88 25.46 9.16
CA LYS A 64 -17.05 24.01 9.29
C LYS A 64 -15.92 23.24 9.97
N GLN A 65 -14.72 23.79 10.07
CA GLN A 65 -13.61 23.01 10.61
C GLN A 65 -12.63 23.79 11.44
N ALA A 66 -12.74 23.61 12.72
CA ALA A 66 -11.81 24.15 13.69
C ALA A 66 -10.52 23.30 13.84
N ASP A 67 -10.48 22.10 13.31
CA ASP A 67 -9.36 21.18 13.49
C ASP A 67 -9.28 20.21 12.30
N LEU A 68 -8.25 20.36 11.48
CA LEU A 68 -8.05 19.60 10.27
C LEU A 68 -7.84 18.10 10.50
N MET A 69 -7.36 17.73 11.68
CA MET A 69 -7.10 16.34 12.06
C MET A 69 -8.27 15.72 12.84
N ARG A 70 -9.37 16.44 12.99
CA ARG A 70 -10.57 15.88 13.59
C ARG A 70 -11.30 14.99 12.59
N PRO A 71 -11.75 13.83 13.00
CA PRO A 71 -12.66 13.05 12.17
C PRO A 71 -13.97 13.85 12.01
N VAL A 72 -14.33 14.13 10.76
CA VAL A 72 -15.63 14.77 10.41
C VAL A 72 -16.81 13.95 10.90
N TYR A 73 -16.58 12.70 11.07
CA TYR A 73 -17.48 11.66 11.45
C TYR A 73 -18.25 11.89 12.75
N ASN A 74 -17.77 12.72 13.63
CA ASN A 74 -18.39 12.80 14.92
C ASN A 74 -18.52 14.20 15.46
N GLY A 75 -18.70 15.16 14.60
CA GLY A 75 -18.75 16.57 14.94
C GLY A 75 -19.73 16.94 16.08
N GLU A 76 -20.80 16.20 16.21
CA GLU A 76 -21.78 16.34 17.27
C GLU A 76 -22.07 15.01 17.95
N GLY A 77 -21.11 14.12 17.85
CA GLY A 77 -21.36 12.74 18.01
C GLY A 77 -21.71 12.26 19.38
N GLN A 78 -22.01 11.03 19.40
CA GLN A 78 -22.25 10.23 20.55
C GLN A 78 -21.13 10.51 21.57
N ASN A 79 -21.48 10.93 22.75
CA ASN A 79 -20.60 11.37 23.83
C ASN A 79 -19.95 12.76 23.71
N GLY A 80 -20.31 13.59 22.74
CA GLY A 80 -19.70 14.91 22.55
C GLY A 80 -18.21 14.86 22.24
N ASN A 81 -17.75 13.76 21.66
CA ASN A 81 -16.35 13.51 21.35
C ASN A 81 -16.10 13.51 19.84
N PHE A 82 -14.99 14.09 19.41
CA PHE A 82 -14.60 14.14 18.00
C PHE A 82 -13.93 12.84 17.53
N TYR A 83 -13.54 11.96 18.42
CA TYR A 83 -12.88 10.70 18.09
C TYR A 83 -13.88 9.55 18.16
N PRO A 84 -13.75 8.53 17.32
CA PRO A 84 -14.51 7.31 17.47
C PRO A 84 -14.12 6.58 18.76
N GLU A 85 -14.87 5.56 19.14
CA GLU A 85 -14.50 4.69 20.26
C GLU A 85 -13.27 3.87 19.95
N CYS A 86 -13.22 3.34 18.71
CA CYS A 86 -12.07 2.62 18.22
C CYS A 86 -12.09 2.46 16.69
N TYR A 87 -10.99 1.96 16.15
CA TYR A 87 -10.89 1.45 14.80
C TYR A 87 -10.70 -0.07 14.86
N ILE A 88 -11.46 -0.82 14.05
CA ILE A 88 -11.25 -2.24 13.82
C ILE A 88 -10.40 -2.38 12.55
N ILE A 89 -9.34 -3.16 12.64
CA ILE A 89 -8.47 -3.53 11.53
C ILE A 89 -8.59 -5.04 11.37
N PRO A 90 -9.34 -5.54 10.39
CA PRO A 90 -9.42 -6.96 10.11
C PRO A 90 -8.04 -7.52 9.79
N MET A 91 -7.79 -8.74 10.21
CA MET A 91 -6.50 -9.40 9.99
C MET A 91 -6.72 -10.82 9.45
N ASP A 92 -7.70 -10.95 8.60
CA ASP A 92 -8.07 -12.19 7.91
C ASP A 92 -8.38 -11.90 6.43
N SER A 93 -8.25 -12.91 5.58
CA SER A 93 -8.41 -12.77 4.13
C SER A 93 -9.85 -12.55 3.65
N VAL A 94 -10.84 -12.71 4.54
CA VAL A 94 -12.25 -12.50 4.19
C VAL A 94 -12.64 -11.03 4.35
N ASN A 95 -12.12 -10.39 5.40
CA ASN A 95 -12.50 -9.04 5.80
C ASN A 95 -11.40 -8.00 5.53
N GLN A 96 -10.24 -8.42 5.01
CA GLN A 96 -9.10 -7.54 4.73
C GLN A 96 -8.61 -7.69 3.30
N LYS A 97 -8.63 -6.60 2.55
CA LYS A 97 -8.10 -6.53 1.18
C LYS A 97 -6.57 -6.73 1.16
N ASN A 98 -5.85 -6.10 2.07
CA ASN A 98 -4.38 -6.11 2.10
C ASN A 98 -3.84 -6.30 3.53
N LEU A 99 -3.56 -7.54 3.88
CA LEU A 99 -3.02 -7.92 5.20
C LEU A 99 -1.64 -7.33 5.48
N TYR A 100 -0.79 -7.21 4.46
CA TYR A 100 0.56 -6.70 4.61
C TYR A 100 0.56 -5.25 5.09
N ASP A 101 -0.13 -4.36 4.41
CA ASP A 101 -0.17 -2.95 4.79
C ASP A 101 -0.97 -2.73 6.08
N ALA A 102 -2.02 -3.52 6.33
CA ALA A 102 -2.70 -3.52 7.63
C ALA A 102 -1.74 -3.90 8.78
N ALA A 103 -0.96 -4.97 8.63
CA ALA A 103 0.04 -5.38 9.63
C ALA A 103 1.17 -4.34 9.77
N ALA A 104 1.63 -3.77 8.66
CA ALA A 104 2.66 -2.72 8.66
C ALA A 104 2.19 -1.47 9.40
N GLU A 105 0.93 -1.05 9.19
CA GLU A 105 0.34 0.08 9.90
C GLU A 105 0.20 -0.19 11.40
N MET A 106 -0.27 -1.38 11.78
CA MET A 106 -0.35 -1.76 13.20
C MET A 106 1.03 -1.81 13.86
N LYS A 107 2.03 -2.30 13.17
CA LYS A 107 3.43 -2.29 13.62
C LYS A 107 3.96 -0.86 13.77
N TYR A 108 3.64 0.04 12.84
CA TYR A 108 3.99 1.45 12.93
C TYR A 108 3.36 2.10 14.17
N LEU A 109 2.06 1.93 14.37
CA LEU A 109 1.34 2.48 15.51
C LEU A 109 1.90 1.96 16.84
N THR A 110 2.09 0.65 16.96
CA THR A 110 2.64 0.01 18.17
C THR A 110 4.07 0.49 18.47
N ARG A 111 4.91 0.65 17.45
CA ARG A 111 6.27 1.18 17.59
C ARG A 111 6.30 2.62 18.13
N ASN A 112 5.23 3.36 17.92
CA ASN A 112 5.06 4.74 18.38
C ASN A 112 4.20 4.84 19.65
N ASP A 113 4.12 3.75 20.44
CA ASP A 113 3.39 3.65 21.70
C ASP A 113 1.87 3.83 21.59
N VAL A 114 1.29 3.66 20.40
CA VAL A 114 -0.17 3.54 20.27
C VAL A 114 -0.60 2.17 20.78
N LYS A 115 -1.59 2.15 21.65
CA LYS A 115 -2.18 0.89 22.14
C LYS A 115 -3.00 0.26 21.02
N VAL A 116 -2.66 -0.98 20.69
CA VAL A 116 -3.39 -1.83 19.78
C VAL A 116 -3.79 -3.09 20.52
N ASN A 117 -5.07 -3.33 20.60
CA ASN A 117 -5.63 -4.55 21.19
C ASN A 117 -5.89 -5.57 20.08
N VAL A 118 -5.95 -6.85 20.44
CA VAL A 118 -6.14 -7.93 19.47
C VAL A 118 -7.22 -8.88 19.98
N ALA A 119 -8.19 -9.21 19.13
CA ALA A 119 -9.31 -10.06 19.51
C ALA A 119 -8.89 -11.48 19.89
N SER A 120 -9.18 -11.93 21.11
CA SER A 120 -8.91 -13.31 21.53
C SER A 120 -9.95 -14.32 21.05
N LYS A 121 -11.10 -13.83 20.57
CA LYS A 121 -12.20 -14.62 20.00
C LYS A 121 -12.92 -13.82 18.93
N ALA A 122 -13.68 -14.52 18.09
CA ALA A 122 -14.52 -13.87 17.10
C ALA A 122 -15.58 -12.96 17.75
N PHE A 123 -15.92 -11.88 17.07
CA PHE A 123 -16.98 -10.96 17.46
C PHE A 123 -17.71 -10.42 16.22
N THR A 124 -18.89 -9.86 16.40
CA THR A 124 -19.69 -9.30 15.32
C THR A 124 -19.90 -7.81 15.53
N TYR A 125 -19.68 -7.03 14.47
CA TYR A 125 -19.97 -5.60 14.44
C TYR A 125 -20.65 -5.25 13.10
N ASN A 126 -21.77 -4.53 13.15
CA ASN A 126 -22.58 -4.16 11.97
C ASN A 126 -22.92 -5.35 11.04
N GLY A 127 -23.19 -6.53 11.62
CA GLY A 127 -23.54 -7.72 10.85
C GLY A 127 -22.35 -8.48 10.25
N VAL A 128 -21.14 -7.96 10.35
CA VAL A 128 -19.90 -8.62 9.91
C VAL A 128 -19.22 -9.32 11.07
N THR A 129 -18.82 -10.57 10.88
CA THR A 129 -18.08 -11.34 11.88
C THR A 129 -16.59 -11.24 11.63
N TYR A 130 -15.88 -10.74 12.65
CA TYR A 130 -14.43 -10.60 12.66
C TYR A 130 -13.83 -11.72 13.51
N PRO A 131 -12.85 -12.48 13.01
CA PRO A 131 -12.28 -13.61 13.75
C PRO A 131 -11.34 -13.16 14.89
N ALA A 132 -10.95 -14.12 15.73
CA ALA A 132 -9.82 -13.92 16.62
C ALA A 132 -8.57 -13.51 15.83
N GLY A 133 -7.76 -12.60 16.41
CA GLY A 133 -6.62 -12.02 15.70
C GLY A 133 -6.92 -10.65 15.08
N THR A 134 -8.17 -10.28 14.88
CA THR A 134 -8.56 -8.92 14.45
C THR A 134 -8.01 -7.87 15.41
N MET A 135 -7.39 -6.82 14.90
CA MET A 135 -6.84 -5.76 15.71
C MET A 135 -7.84 -4.63 15.95
N VAL A 136 -7.73 -4.01 17.12
CA VAL A 136 -8.60 -2.91 17.55
C VAL A 136 -7.75 -1.80 18.15
N VAL A 137 -7.89 -0.60 17.63
CA VAL A 137 -7.17 0.58 18.11
C VAL A 137 -8.12 1.47 18.89
N PRO A 138 -8.13 1.40 20.23
CA PRO A 138 -9.03 2.21 21.05
C PRO A 138 -8.60 3.68 21.05
N MET A 139 -9.56 4.59 21.10
CA MET A 139 -9.28 6.01 21.20
C MET A 139 -9.13 6.51 22.66
N TYR A 140 -9.37 5.65 23.65
CA TYR A 140 -9.09 5.92 25.07
C TYR A 140 -7.61 5.65 25.38
N GLN A 141 -6.73 6.50 24.86
CA GLN A 141 -5.29 6.34 25.04
C GLN A 141 -4.53 7.67 24.90
N ALA A 142 -3.36 7.73 25.50
CA ALA A 142 -2.52 8.94 25.46
C ALA A 142 -2.13 9.35 24.02
N LYS A 143 -1.91 8.38 23.13
CA LYS A 143 -1.48 8.57 21.75
C LYS A 143 -2.64 8.60 20.74
N ARG A 144 -3.88 8.88 21.17
CA ARG A 144 -5.04 8.88 20.29
C ARG A 144 -4.92 9.83 19.09
N SER A 145 -4.26 10.97 19.26
CA SER A 145 -4.08 11.92 18.15
C SER A 145 -3.24 11.35 17.04
N LEU A 146 -2.16 10.62 17.39
CA LEU A 146 -1.36 9.89 16.40
C LEU A 146 -2.16 8.76 15.75
N ALA A 147 -2.87 7.95 16.54
CA ALA A 147 -3.72 6.88 16.01
C ALA A 147 -4.77 7.44 15.05
N ASN A 148 -5.44 8.54 15.43
CA ASN A 148 -6.43 9.17 14.58
C ASN A 148 -5.84 9.73 13.30
N SER A 149 -4.70 10.40 13.35
CA SER A 149 -4.05 10.96 12.14
C SER A 149 -3.69 9.90 11.10
N GLN A 150 -3.53 8.65 11.51
CA GLN A 150 -3.23 7.52 10.62
C GLN A 150 -4.49 6.78 10.15
N LEU A 151 -5.56 6.81 10.95
CA LEU A 151 -6.72 5.94 10.73
C LEU A 151 -8.03 6.69 10.40
N PHE A 152 -8.04 8.03 10.42
CA PHE A 152 -9.26 8.80 10.14
C PHE A 152 -9.66 8.75 8.65
N ASP A 153 -10.86 9.23 8.34
CA ASP A 153 -11.41 9.21 6.98
C ASP A 153 -10.74 10.17 5.99
N GLY A 154 -9.76 10.92 6.46
CA GLY A 154 -9.22 12.02 5.68
C GLY A 154 -10.11 13.26 5.72
N THR A 155 -9.63 14.32 5.13
CA THR A 155 -10.31 15.60 5.04
C THR A 155 -10.07 16.21 3.68
N PHE A 156 -11.09 16.85 3.13
CA PHE A 156 -10.98 17.65 1.94
C PHE A 156 -10.90 19.14 2.30
N ILE A 157 -9.88 19.82 1.78
CA ILE A 157 -9.68 21.26 1.97
C ILE A 157 -9.46 21.88 0.60
N ASN A 158 -10.33 22.81 0.22
CA ASN A 158 -10.40 23.36 -1.12
C ASN A 158 -9.67 24.68 -1.33
N VAL A 159 -9.01 25.26 -0.35
CA VAL A 159 -8.31 26.54 -0.51
C VAL A 159 -6.96 26.59 0.19
N TRP A 160 -6.40 25.45 0.49
CA TRP A 160 -5.09 25.39 1.08
C TRP A 160 -4.00 25.25 0.05
N GLN A 161 -3.05 26.17 0.07
CA GLN A 161 -1.76 26.02 -0.59
C GLN A 161 -0.81 25.19 0.28
N GLY A 162 -1.28 24.07 0.78
CA GLY A 162 -0.55 23.24 1.74
C GLY A 162 0.55 22.42 1.07
N LEU A 163 1.69 22.37 1.74
CA LEU A 163 2.85 21.59 1.32
C LEU A 163 2.68 20.07 1.53
N TYR A 164 1.70 19.64 2.32
CA TYR A 164 1.59 18.27 2.84
C TYR A 164 0.15 17.76 2.84
N SER A 165 -0.44 17.75 1.66
CA SER A 165 -1.81 17.26 1.44
C SER A 165 -1.98 15.78 1.79
N GLU A 166 -0.91 15.01 1.76
CA GLU A 166 -0.90 13.59 2.15
C GLU A 166 -1.42 13.35 3.57
N SER A 167 -1.26 14.34 4.45
CA SER A 167 -1.76 14.26 5.84
C SER A 167 -3.28 14.26 5.95
N PHE A 168 -3.99 14.66 4.89
CA PHE A 168 -5.43 14.75 4.85
C PHE A 168 -6.08 13.64 4.04
N ALA A 169 -5.30 12.86 3.32
CA ALA A 169 -5.78 11.70 2.59
C ALA A 169 -5.96 10.50 3.53
N GLN A 170 -7.00 9.72 3.29
CA GLN A 170 -7.23 8.47 4.02
C GLN A 170 -6.10 7.48 3.74
N ARG A 171 -5.29 7.20 4.75
CA ARG A 171 -4.11 6.37 4.61
C ARG A 171 -4.44 4.92 4.27
N SER A 172 -5.53 4.38 4.80
CA SER A 172 -5.98 3.03 4.45
C SER A 172 -6.26 2.89 2.95
N ASN A 173 -6.90 3.88 2.33
CA ASN A 173 -7.14 3.88 0.89
C ASN A 173 -5.84 4.07 0.08
N ALA A 174 -4.94 4.95 0.55
CA ALA A 174 -3.66 5.15 -0.11
C ALA A 174 -2.73 3.92 -0.06
N ARG A 175 -2.99 2.99 0.84
CA ARG A 175 -2.24 1.74 1.02
C ARG A 175 -3.02 0.47 0.74
N GLY A 176 -4.31 0.60 0.40
CA GLY A 176 -5.16 -0.50 -0.02
C GLY A 176 -5.58 -1.46 1.10
N TYR A 177 -5.60 -1.05 2.37
CA TYR A 177 -6.09 -1.90 3.45
C TYR A 177 -7.40 -1.40 4.05
N ASP A 178 -8.18 -2.33 4.61
CA ASP A 178 -9.48 -2.03 5.20
C ASP A 178 -9.37 -1.69 6.68
N ARG A 179 -10.16 -0.71 7.09
CA ARG A 179 -10.37 -0.36 8.48
C ARG A 179 -11.83 0.06 8.71
N ILE A 180 -12.36 -0.21 9.87
CA ILE A 180 -13.74 0.09 10.24
C ILE A 180 -13.76 1.05 11.43
N ILE A 181 -14.58 2.08 11.34
CA ILE A 181 -14.80 3.04 12.43
C ILE A 181 -15.90 2.52 13.33
N VAL A 182 -15.67 2.56 14.64
CA VAL A 182 -16.64 2.12 15.65
C VAL A 182 -17.01 3.28 16.56
N ALA A 183 -18.28 3.60 16.60
CA ALA A 183 -18.84 4.62 17.49
C ALA A 183 -19.10 4.12 18.91
N GLU A 184 -19.35 2.84 19.08
CA GLU A 184 -19.70 2.20 20.35
C GLU A 184 -18.51 1.54 21.04
N PRO A 185 -18.50 1.35 22.37
CA PRO A 185 -17.40 0.73 23.10
C PRO A 185 -17.05 -0.66 22.61
N ALA A 186 -15.77 -0.94 22.47
CA ALA A 186 -15.25 -2.17 21.90
C ALA A 186 -14.28 -2.93 22.82
N LEU A 187 -13.85 -3.99 22.41
CA LEU A 187 -13.37 -5.24 22.92
C LEU A 187 -11.85 -5.34 23.16
N THR A 188 -11.32 -6.28 23.96
CA THR A 188 -9.90 -6.32 24.39
C THR A 188 -9.24 -7.69 24.22
N TYR A 189 -7.98 -7.82 23.70
CA TYR A 189 -7.40 -9.12 23.32
C TYR A 189 -5.97 -9.22 22.79
N LEU A 190 -5.41 -10.39 22.32
CA LEU A 190 -4.00 -10.62 21.91
C LEU A 190 -3.76 -11.72 20.85
N SER A 191 -2.77 -11.54 19.91
CA SER A 191 -2.37 -12.54 18.90
C SER A 191 -1.14 -12.15 18.02
N THR A 192 -0.65 -13.04 17.14
CA THR A 192 0.49 -12.90 16.23
C THR A 192 0.16 -13.36 14.79
N PHE A 193 0.96 -12.97 13.79
CA PHE A 193 0.70 -13.19 12.35
C PHE A 193 1.67 -14.14 11.67
N ALA A 194 1.15 -14.81 10.62
CA ALA A 194 1.90 -15.60 9.64
C ALA A 194 1.15 -15.57 8.31
N ALA A 195 1.70 -16.16 7.26
CA ALA A 195 0.99 -16.40 6.02
C ALA A 195 -0.31 -17.18 6.31
N GLN A 196 -1.41 -16.71 5.75
CA GLN A 196 -2.69 -17.40 5.88
C GLN A 196 -2.81 -18.43 4.77
N PHE A 197 -3.12 -19.66 5.13
CA PHE A 197 -3.29 -20.78 4.22
C PHE A 197 -4.59 -21.50 4.47
N ASP A 198 -5.35 -21.73 3.43
CA ASP A 198 -6.56 -22.54 3.41
C ASP A 198 -6.53 -23.56 2.27
N GLY A 199 -7.41 -24.55 2.27
CA GLY A 199 -7.60 -25.49 1.19
C GLY A 199 -6.72 -26.76 1.23
N VAL A 200 -6.41 -27.29 0.03
CA VAL A 200 -5.76 -28.60 -0.14
C VAL A 200 -4.27 -28.53 0.16
N LYS A 201 -3.79 -29.41 1.04
CA LYS A 201 -2.35 -29.54 1.34
C LYS A 201 -1.69 -30.52 0.37
N ASN A 202 -0.37 -30.34 0.15
CA ASN A 202 0.47 -31.22 -0.71
C ASN A 202 0.06 -31.28 -2.19
N ALA A 203 -0.63 -30.25 -2.67
CA ALA A 203 -0.91 -30.03 -4.10
C ALA A 203 -0.23 -28.76 -4.58
N ASP A 204 -0.96 -27.84 -5.21
CA ASP A 204 -0.47 -26.51 -5.55
C ASP A 204 -1.06 -25.45 -4.61
N VAL A 205 -0.50 -24.26 -4.65
CA VAL A 205 -0.94 -23.13 -3.86
C VAL A 205 -1.12 -21.92 -4.76
N ILE A 206 -2.30 -21.33 -4.72
CA ILE A 206 -2.52 -19.98 -5.24
C ILE A 206 -2.10 -18.99 -4.16
N ILE A 207 -1.26 -18.04 -4.51
CA ILE A 207 -0.89 -16.88 -3.70
C ILE A 207 -1.66 -15.69 -4.25
N ASP A 208 -2.47 -15.05 -3.41
CA ASP A 208 -3.24 -13.89 -3.80
C ASP A 208 -2.32 -12.70 -4.07
N ASN A 209 -2.45 -12.10 -5.25
CA ASN A 209 -1.64 -10.97 -5.67
C ASN A 209 -2.29 -9.64 -5.24
N VAL A 210 -2.44 -9.43 -3.95
CA VAL A 210 -3.15 -8.29 -3.34
C VAL A 210 -2.24 -7.37 -2.53
N SER A 211 -0.94 -7.64 -2.49
CA SER A 211 0.01 -6.82 -1.73
C SER A 211 1.42 -6.83 -2.31
N ASN A 212 2.22 -5.86 -1.89
CA ASN A 212 3.64 -5.81 -2.25
C ASN A 212 4.42 -6.99 -1.69
N ASP A 213 3.96 -7.55 -0.58
CA ASP A 213 4.57 -8.73 0.03
C ASP A 213 4.29 -9.99 -0.78
N SER A 214 3.15 -10.08 -1.47
CA SER A 214 2.86 -11.14 -2.44
C SER A 214 3.87 -11.12 -3.60
N ALA A 215 4.15 -9.94 -4.16
CA ALA A 215 5.15 -9.77 -5.21
C ALA A 215 6.57 -10.12 -4.69
N ALA A 216 6.91 -9.71 -3.48
CA ALA A 216 8.21 -10.01 -2.85
C ALA A 216 8.38 -11.52 -2.60
N ALA A 217 7.36 -12.20 -2.14
CA ALA A 217 7.32 -13.65 -1.93
C ALA A 217 7.54 -14.42 -3.23
N VAL A 218 6.83 -14.03 -4.30
CA VAL A 218 6.99 -14.63 -5.63
C VAL A 218 8.40 -14.39 -6.18
N ASN A 219 8.92 -13.18 -6.07
CA ASN A 219 10.28 -12.86 -6.47
C ASN A 219 11.33 -13.66 -5.66
N ALA A 220 11.07 -13.95 -4.38
CA ALA A 220 11.96 -14.83 -3.60
C ALA A 220 11.97 -16.25 -4.13
N LEU A 221 10.81 -16.81 -4.49
CA LEU A 221 10.72 -18.12 -5.14
C LEU A 221 11.47 -18.15 -6.47
N LEU A 222 11.25 -17.14 -7.33
CA LEU A 222 11.90 -17.06 -8.64
C LEU A 222 13.43 -16.96 -8.53
N ARG A 223 13.94 -16.14 -7.58
CA ARG A 223 15.39 -16.06 -7.28
C ARG A 223 15.97 -17.37 -6.75
N ALA A 224 15.17 -18.16 -6.03
CA ALA A 224 15.55 -19.48 -5.57
C ALA A 224 15.45 -20.56 -6.66
N GLY A 225 15.14 -20.18 -7.91
CA GLY A 225 15.00 -21.10 -9.04
C GLY A 225 13.75 -21.97 -8.98
N LYS A 226 12.73 -21.55 -8.23
CA LYS A 226 11.46 -22.27 -8.12
C LYS A 226 10.55 -21.95 -9.29
N THR A 227 9.69 -22.93 -9.65
CA THR A 227 8.70 -22.73 -10.69
C THR A 227 7.47 -22.04 -10.12
N VAL A 228 7.18 -20.87 -10.63
CA VAL A 228 5.96 -20.10 -10.31
C VAL A 228 5.23 -19.80 -11.61
N GLY A 229 3.91 -19.97 -11.60
CA GLY A 229 3.00 -19.53 -12.66
C GLY A 229 2.24 -18.28 -12.27
N MET A 230 1.81 -17.48 -13.26
CA MET A 230 0.79 -16.47 -13.10
C MET A 230 -0.47 -16.94 -13.82
N ILE A 231 -1.61 -16.88 -13.14
CA ILE A 231 -2.90 -17.30 -13.70
C ILE A 231 -3.36 -16.22 -14.70
N THR A 232 -3.65 -16.64 -15.92
CA THR A 232 -3.94 -15.73 -17.03
C THR A 232 -5.41 -15.57 -17.34
N GLU A 233 -6.27 -16.46 -16.86
CA GLU A 233 -7.70 -16.47 -17.13
C GLU A 233 -8.51 -16.93 -15.92
N GLY A 234 -9.82 -16.67 -15.92
CA GLY A 234 -10.75 -17.07 -14.86
C GLY A 234 -10.83 -16.08 -13.70
N THR A 235 -11.44 -16.51 -12.59
CA THR A 235 -11.66 -15.69 -11.40
C THR A 235 -10.36 -15.34 -10.68
N GLU A 236 -9.36 -16.23 -10.77
CA GLU A 236 -8.05 -16.08 -10.14
C GLU A 236 -7.03 -15.38 -11.04
N LYS A 237 -7.48 -14.76 -12.13
CA LYS A 237 -6.59 -14.06 -13.07
C LYS A 237 -5.77 -12.99 -12.36
N GLY A 238 -4.45 -13.05 -12.54
CA GLY A 238 -3.48 -12.16 -11.91
C GLY A 238 -2.84 -12.72 -10.65
N ASN A 239 -3.43 -13.74 -10.02
CA ASN A 239 -2.82 -14.45 -8.89
C ASN A 239 -1.70 -15.36 -9.34
N PHE A 240 -0.85 -15.76 -8.40
CA PHE A 240 0.28 -16.64 -8.68
C PHE A 240 -0.02 -18.07 -8.23
N ILE A 241 0.67 -19.02 -8.83
CA ILE A 241 0.54 -20.44 -8.48
C ILE A 241 1.93 -21.09 -8.38
N CYS A 242 2.16 -21.87 -7.33
CA CYS A 242 3.39 -22.64 -7.14
C CYS A 242 3.09 -23.98 -6.44
N SER A 243 4.09 -24.87 -6.35
CA SER A 243 3.93 -26.09 -5.57
C SER A 243 3.78 -25.80 -4.07
N TYR A 244 3.03 -26.64 -3.36
CA TYR A 244 2.91 -26.56 -1.90
C TYR A 244 4.28 -26.63 -1.19
N ALA A 245 5.20 -27.45 -1.69
CA ALA A 245 6.54 -27.57 -1.14
C ALA A 245 7.35 -26.27 -1.26
N ASP A 246 7.24 -25.58 -2.41
CA ASP A 246 7.90 -24.30 -2.61
C ASP A 246 7.25 -23.18 -1.78
N PHE A 247 5.92 -23.16 -1.70
CA PHE A 247 5.20 -22.25 -0.82
C PHE A 247 5.68 -22.31 0.63
N LEU A 248 5.88 -23.51 1.18
CA LEU A 248 6.37 -23.69 2.55
C LEU A 248 7.74 -23.05 2.79
N THR A 249 8.55 -22.83 1.76
CA THR A 249 9.86 -22.18 1.91
C THR A 249 9.78 -20.68 2.18
N ILE A 250 8.63 -20.07 1.94
CA ILE A 250 8.40 -18.62 2.10
C ILE A 250 7.28 -18.28 3.09
N ALA A 251 6.46 -19.24 3.47
CA ALA A 251 5.23 -18.99 4.24
C ALA A 251 5.44 -18.35 5.61
N GLY A 252 6.64 -18.45 6.19
CA GLY A 252 6.99 -17.83 7.47
C GLY A 252 7.59 -16.42 7.36
N ASP A 253 7.96 -16.00 6.13
CA ASP A 253 8.74 -14.77 5.92
C ASP A 253 7.88 -13.61 5.40
N TYR A 254 6.70 -13.89 4.84
CA TYR A 254 5.83 -12.92 4.17
C TYR A 254 4.41 -12.94 4.72
N VAL A 255 3.79 -11.76 4.76
CA VAL A 255 2.37 -11.61 5.13
C VAL A 255 1.53 -11.68 3.86
N ILE A 256 1.13 -12.88 3.51
CA ILE A 256 0.38 -13.18 2.28
C ILE A 256 -0.82 -14.09 2.58
N THR A 257 -1.83 -14.04 1.72
CA THR A 257 -2.91 -15.02 1.69
C THR A 257 -2.66 -16.05 0.61
N ALA A 258 -3.02 -17.29 0.89
CA ALA A 258 -2.76 -18.39 -0.02
C ALA A 258 -3.78 -19.52 0.15
N THR A 259 -4.18 -20.13 -0.97
CA THR A 259 -5.18 -21.22 -1.02
C THR A 259 -4.61 -22.45 -1.70
N GLY A 260 -4.72 -23.60 -1.04
CA GLY A 260 -4.31 -24.89 -1.59
C GLY A 260 -5.33 -25.40 -2.62
N VAL A 261 -4.84 -25.77 -3.81
CA VAL A 261 -5.68 -26.15 -4.95
C VAL A 261 -5.07 -27.31 -5.74
N TYR A 262 -5.88 -27.94 -6.59
CA TYR A 262 -5.37 -28.79 -7.66
C TYR A 262 -5.10 -27.92 -8.90
N GLY A 263 -3.84 -27.56 -9.11
CA GLY A 263 -3.43 -26.52 -10.03
C GLY A 263 -3.69 -26.83 -11.52
N ALA A 264 -3.82 -28.11 -11.89
CA ALA A 264 -4.16 -28.49 -13.26
C ALA A 264 -5.51 -27.95 -13.78
N GLY A 265 -6.37 -27.44 -12.89
CA GLY A 265 -7.63 -26.76 -13.24
C GLY A 265 -7.46 -25.30 -13.67
N TYR A 266 -6.30 -24.71 -13.46
CA TYR A 266 -6.04 -23.28 -13.71
C TYR A 266 -5.21 -23.09 -14.98
N LYS A 267 -5.55 -22.05 -15.75
CA LYS A 267 -4.75 -21.65 -16.90
C LYS A 267 -3.69 -20.66 -16.46
N ALA A 268 -2.49 -21.13 -16.26
CA ALA A 268 -1.36 -20.35 -15.81
C ALA A 268 -0.15 -20.55 -16.72
N ALA A 269 0.65 -19.48 -16.89
CA ALA A 269 1.91 -19.50 -17.62
C ALA A 269 3.08 -19.34 -16.65
N VAL A 270 4.18 -20.03 -16.91
CA VAL A 270 5.38 -20.00 -16.08
C VAL A 270 6.07 -18.64 -16.18
N LEU A 271 6.47 -18.09 -15.04
CA LEU A 271 7.23 -16.84 -14.91
C LEU A 271 8.73 -17.09 -15.05
N LEU A 272 9.40 -16.20 -15.76
CA LEU A 272 10.85 -16.00 -15.63
C LEU A 272 11.15 -15.11 -14.43
N ASN A 273 12.35 -15.22 -13.88
CA ASN A 273 12.85 -14.26 -12.90
C ASN A 273 13.15 -12.91 -13.60
N PRO A 274 12.34 -11.86 -13.40
CA PRO A 274 12.46 -10.62 -14.16
C PRO A 274 13.79 -9.90 -13.87
N GLN A 275 14.38 -9.33 -14.93
CA GLN A 275 15.51 -8.41 -14.84
C GLN A 275 15.01 -7.02 -15.24
N VAL A 276 14.89 -6.12 -14.27
CA VAL A 276 14.28 -4.81 -14.46
C VAL A 276 15.35 -3.76 -14.70
N PHE A 277 15.26 -3.02 -15.79
CA PHE A 277 16.07 -1.84 -16.01
C PHE A 277 15.30 -0.59 -15.53
N LEU A 278 15.93 0.16 -14.63
CA LEU A 278 15.39 1.42 -14.10
C LEU A 278 16.14 2.60 -14.73
N PRO A 279 15.46 3.42 -15.56
CA PRO A 279 16.08 4.58 -16.19
C PRO A 279 16.41 5.70 -15.18
N GLY A 280 17.35 6.58 -15.55
CA GLY A 280 17.64 7.78 -14.77
C GLY A 280 18.57 7.57 -13.57
N LYS A 281 19.32 6.46 -13.50
CA LYS A 281 20.34 6.28 -12.48
C LYS A 281 21.34 7.43 -12.50
N PRO A 282 21.58 8.11 -11.35
CA PRO A 282 22.56 9.18 -11.26
C PRO A 282 23.97 8.67 -11.52
N ALA A 283 24.73 9.39 -12.35
CA ALA A 283 26.08 9.01 -12.77
C ALA A 283 27.08 8.80 -11.60
N ASN A 284 26.84 9.43 -10.46
CA ASN A 284 27.72 9.39 -9.28
C ASN A 284 27.28 8.41 -8.20
N ASN A 285 26.27 7.59 -8.46
CA ASN A 285 25.78 6.62 -7.48
C ASN A 285 26.59 5.33 -7.53
N THR A 286 27.72 5.30 -6.83
CA THR A 286 28.60 4.12 -6.73
C THR A 286 28.22 3.16 -5.59
N SER A 287 27.32 3.58 -4.68
CA SER A 287 26.99 2.82 -3.46
C SER A 287 25.59 2.17 -3.45
N GLY A 288 24.95 2.07 -4.60
CA GLY A 288 23.63 1.39 -4.70
C GLY A 288 22.45 2.23 -4.24
N TYR A 289 22.45 2.74 -3.08
CA TYR A 289 21.35 3.52 -2.55
C TYR A 289 21.82 4.88 -2.12
N VAL A 290 21.82 5.90 -2.45
CA VAL A 290 21.69 6.70 -1.63
C VAL A 290 21.85 8.07 -1.29
N GLU A 291 22.74 8.54 -0.67
CA GLU A 291 22.98 9.92 -0.28
C GLU A 291 23.16 10.85 -1.48
N ALA A 292 23.77 10.33 -2.53
CA ALA A 292 23.96 11.08 -3.77
C ALA A 292 22.64 11.36 -4.51
N THR A 293 21.65 10.47 -4.43
CA THR A 293 20.34 10.64 -5.07
C THR A 293 19.49 11.72 -4.40
N LEU A 294 19.66 11.96 -3.12
CA LEU A 294 18.97 13.04 -2.40
C LEU A 294 19.40 14.44 -2.87
N ARG A 295 20.65 14.57 -3.33
CA ARG A 295 21.24 15.87 -3.68
C ARG A 295 21.22 16.18 -5.18
N ALA A 296 21.04 15.18 -6.04
CA ALA A 296 21.29 15.30 -7.48
C ALA A 296 20.03 15.47 -8.36
N GLY A 297 18.88 15.79 -7.82
CA GLY A 297 17.66 16.05 -8.60
C GLY A 297 16.98 14.80 -9.16
N SER A 298 17.42 13.60 -8.79
CA SER A 298 16.82 12.33 -9.16
C SER A 298 15.89 11.76 -8.06
N TYR A 299 15.09 12.64 -7.51
CA TYR A 299 14.16 12.35 -6.42
C TYR A 299 13.23 11.17 -6.76
N ASN A 300 12.68 11.17 -7.97
CA ASN A 300 11.78 10.12 -8.43
C ASN A 300 12.49 8.77 -8.63
N TYR A 301 13.73 8.75 -9.14
CA TYR A 301 14.52 7.52 -9.25
C TYR A 301 14.60 6.74 -7.95
N ARG A 302 14.75 7.44 -6.83
CA ARG A 302 14.82 6.82 -5.50
C ARG A 302 13.52 6.09 -5.15
N PHE A 303 12.36 6.68 -5.46
CA PHE A 303 11.09 6.04 -5.14
C PHE A 303 10.82 4.86 -6.06
N ASP A 304 11.18 4.95 -7.33
CA ASP A 304 11.15 3.82 -8.25
C ASP A 304 12.01 2.67 -7.73
N TRP A 305 13.22 2.99 -7.31
CA TRP A 305 14.15 2.00 -6.75
C TRP A 305 13.62 1.36 -5.46
N LEU A 306 13.05 2.16 -4.54
CA LEU A 306 12.45 1.66 -3.30
C LEU A 306 11.25 0.76 -3.56
N ALA A 307 10.37 1.14 -4.48
CA ALA A 307 9.21 0.33 -4.85
C ALA A 307 9.65 -1.03 -5.43
N LEU A 308 10.54 -1.01 -6.41
CA LEU A 308 11.00 -2.24 -7.09
C LEU A 308 11.79 -3.16 -6.15
N THR A 309 12.70 -2.62 -5.36
CA THR A 309 13.49 -3.43 -4.40
C THR A 309 12.64 -3.89 -3.22
N GLY A 310 11.68 -3.10 -2.77
CA GLY A 310 10.72 -3.49 -1.73
C GLY A 310 9.85 -4.67 -2.15
N MET A 311 9.46 -4.73 -3.42
CA MET A 311 8.77 -5.88 -4.02
C MET A 311 9.72 -7.02 -4.44
N GLY A 312 11.02 -6.91 -4.15
CA GLY A 312 12.01 -7.96 -4.36
C GLY A 312 12.45 -8.17 -5.82
N PHE A 313 12.20 -7.24 -6.74
CA PHE A 313 12.64 -7.37 -8.12
C PHE A 313 14.16 -7.31 -8.26
N THR A 314 14.69 -8.09 -9.19
CA THR A 314 16.10 -8.06 -9.57
C THR A 314 16.35 -6.92 -10.56
N MET A 315 17.21 -5.99 -10.17
CA MET A 315 17.57 -4.85 -11.01
C MET A 315 18.80 -5.17 -11.87
N THR A 316 18.80 -4.67 -13.10
CA THR A 316 19.97 -4.74 -14.00
C THR A 316 20.35 -3.36 -14.51
N GLU A 317 21.65 -3.13 -14.69
CA GLU A 317 22.18 -1.93 -15.35
C GLU A 317 22.50 -2.20 -16.83
N ASP A 318 22.43 -3.46 -17.25
CA ASP A 318 22.70 -3.91 -18.61
C ASP A 318 21.38 -4.03 -19.37
N LEU A 319 21.12 -3.11 -20.27
CA LEU A 319 19.92 -3.11 -21.11
C LEU A 319 19.75 -4.41 -21.94
N ALA A 320 20.85 -5.05 -22.31
CA ALA A 320 20.78 -6.31 -23.06
C ALA A 320 20.26 -7.49 -22.21
N LYS A 321 20.29 -7.36 -20.90
CA LYS A 321 19.75 -8.34 -19.95
C LYS A 321 18.37 -8.01 -19.44
N ALA A 322 17.90 -6.78 -19.69
CA ALA A 322 16.61 -6.34 -19.20
C ALA A 322 15.46 -7.09 -19.90
N ASN A 323 14.54 -7.62 -19.10
CA ASN A 323 13.27 -8.13 -19.60
C ASN A 323 12.24 -7.03 -19.77
N VAL A 324 12.32 -6.00 -18.93
CA VAL A 324 11.42 -4.85 -18.93
C VAL A 324 12.18 -3.58 -18.52
N ILE A 325 11.71 -2.45 -19.01
CA ILE A 325 12.13 -1.10 -18.58
C ILE A 325 10.97 -0.48 -17.83
N VAL A 326 11.20 -0.03 -16.59
CA VAL A 326 10.13 0.54 -15.73
C VAL A 326 10.65 1.77 -15.00
N GLY A 327 9.87 2.84 -14.96
CA GLY A 327 10.20 3.98 -14.11
C GLY A 327 9.51 5.29 -14.48
N SER A 328 9.72 6.28 -13.62
CA SER A 328 9.19 7.65 -13.73
C SER A 328 10.16 8.65 -14.38
N GLN A 329 11.32 8.17 -14.83
CA GLN A 329 12.36 9.02 -15.41
C GLN A 329 12.41 8.94 -16.93
N LYS A 330 12.89 10.02 -17.54
CA LYS A 330 13.15 10.07 -18.99
C LYS A 330 14.12 8.95 -19.41
N LEU A 331 13.83 8.31 -20.54
CA LEU A 331 14.72 7.35 -21.17
C LEU A 331 15.98 8.02 -21.76
N SER A 332 17.11 7.34 -21.71
CA SER A 332 18.26 7.63 -22.56
C SER A 332 17.95 7.22 -24.01
N ASP A 333 18.73 7.71 -24.97
CA ASP A 333 18.58 7.32 -26.38
C ASP A 333 18.78 5.81 -26.56
N GLU A 334 19.67 5.20 -25.78
CA GLU A 334 19.93 3.76 -25.80
C GLU A 334 18.71 2.98 -25.27
N ALA A 335 18.13 3.40 -24.13
CA ALA A 335 16.94 2.78 -23.55
C ALA A 335 15.73 2.94 -24.47
N LEU A 336 15.56 4.12 -25.10
CA LEU A 336 14.53 4.35 -26.11
C LEU A 336 14.73 3.45 -27.33
N GLY A 337 15.98 3.23 -27.74
CA GLY A 337 16.33 2.28 -28.79
C GLY A 337 15.88 0.84 -28.44
N ALA A 338 16.10 0.41 -27.21
CA ALA A 338 15.66 -0.89 -26.70
C ALA A 338 14.13 -1.02 -26.70
N VAL A 339 13.41 0.02 -26.27
CA VAL A 339 11.92 0.05 -26.33
C VAL A 339 11.43 -0.10 -27.77
N LYS A 340 12.00 0.64 -28.71
CA LYS A 340 11.65 0.54 -30.13
C LYS A 340 12.00 -0.82 -30.75
N ALA A 341 13.00 -1.49 -30.20
CA ALA A 341 13.39 -2.84 -30.60
C ALA A 341 12.51 -3.95 -30.01
N GLY A 342 11.66 -3.64 -29.03
CA GLY A 342 10.68 -4.57 -28.46
C GLY A 342 10.84 -4.87 -26.97
N THR A 343 11.73 -4.18 -26.26
CA THR A 343 11.76 -4.30 -24.79
C THR A 343 10.53 -3.64 -24.20
N PRO A 344 9.68 -4.35 -23.44
CA PRO A 344 8.49 -3.79 -22.80
C PRO A 344 8.83 -2.61 -21.90
N TYR A 345 8.02 -1.57 -21.96
CA TYR A 345 8.25 -0.33 -21.23
C TYR A 345 7.03 0.15 -20.48
N MET A 346 7.21 0.38 -19.18
CA MET A 346 6.22 1.07 -18.35
C MET A 346 6.76 2.41 -17.88
N ALA A 347 5.98 3.46 -18.14
CA ALA A 347 6.25 4.81 -17.67
C ALA A 347 5.09 5.39 -16.88
N TYR A 348 5.40 6.17 -15.85
CA TYR A 348 4.42 6.86 -15.03
C TYR A 348 4.92 8.22 -14.54
N GLY A 349 4.02 9.20 -14.54
CA GLY A 349 4.32 10.58 -14.17
C GLY A 349 4.96 11.40 -15.27
N THR A 350 4.72 12.70 -15.25
CA THR A 350 5.11 13.63 -16.33
C THR A 350 6.62 13.72 -16.58
N ALA A 351 7.45 13.38 -15.60
CA ALA A 351 8.91 13.40 -15.78
C ALA A 351 9.39 12.35 -16.80
N ALA A 352 8.73 11.20 -16.86
CA ALA A 352 9.01 10.16 -17.84
C ALA A 352 8.73 10.60 -19.27
N PHE A 353 7.77 11.51 -19.46
CA PHE A 353 7.33 12.00 -20.78
C PHE A 353 8.08 13.26 -21.23
N ARG A 354 8.86 13.91 -20.36
CA ARG A 354 9.61 15.12 -20.70
C ARG A 354 10.77 14.79 -21.63
N GLY A 355 10.76 15.44 -22.79
CA GLY A 355 11.88 15.41 -23.73
C GLY A 355 11.89 14.24 -24.71
N ASP A 356 10.88 13.38 -24.68
CA ASP A 356 10.61 12.38 -25.71
C ASP A 356 9.30 12.67 -26.47
N ASP A 357 8.96 13.94 -26.54
CA ASP A 357 7.76 14.43 -27.19
C ASP A 357 7.55 13.89 -28.60
N ASN A 358 8.65 13.61 -29.33
CA ASN A 358 8.55 13.14 -30.70
C ASN A 358 8.12 11.66 -30.81
N PHE A 359 8.61 10.78 -29.91
CA PHE A 359 8.26 9.36 -29.96
C PHE A 359 6.80 9.13 -29.57
N LEU A 360 6.42 9.56 -28.34
CA LEU A 360 5.06 9.36 -27.84
C LEU A 360 4.03 10.18 -28.63
N ARG A 361 4.37 11.41 -29.00
CA ARG A 361 3.53 12.25 -29.86
C ARG A 361 3.34 11.64 -31.23
N GLY A 362 4.38 11.01 -31.79
CA GLY A 362 4.31 10.27 -33.03
C GLY A 362 3.39 9.05 -32.96
N LEU A 363 3.13 8.51 -31.77
CA LEU A 363 2.15 7.46 -31.50
C LEU A 363 0.72 8.00 -31.24
N GLY A 364 0.53 9.31 -31.22
CA GLY A 364 -0.76 9.91 -30.88
C GLY A 364 -1.00 9.96 -29.36
N VAL A 365 0.03 10.12 -28.55
CA VAL A 365 -0.09 10.33 -27.10
C VAL A 365 -0.02 11.82 -26.81
N ALA A 366 -1.06 12.35 -26.17
CA ALA A 366 -1.10 13.70 -25.65
C ALA A 366 -1.58 13.73 -24.20
N LEU A 367 -1.00 14.62 -23.41
CA LEU A 367 -1.32 14.83 -22.00
C LEU A 367 -1.91 16.22 -21.77
N SER A 368 -2.83 16.31 -20.84
CA SER A 368 -3.29 17.56 -20.23
C SER A 368 -3.15 17.49 -18.72
N SER A 369 -3.23 18.61 -18.06
CA SER A 369 -3.19 18.73 -16.62
C SER A 369 -4.15 19.79 -16.11
N CYS A 370 -4.63 19.63 -14.89
CA CYS A 370 -5.20 20.70 -14.10
C CYS A 370 -4.12 21.31 -13.22
N ASP A 371 -4.19 22.61 -13.00
CA ASP A 371 -3.25 23.32 -12.13
C ASP A 371 -3.70 23.21 -10.66
N MET A 372 -3.83 21.98 -10.18
CA MET A 372 -4.27 21.71 -8.81
C MET A 372 -3.14 21.42 -7.83
N GLY A 373 -1.96 21.17 -8.31
CA GLY A 373 -0.67 21.25 -7.62
C GLY A 373 -0.44 20.37 -6.39
N THR A 374 -1.36 19.50 -6.00
CA THR A 374 -1.25 18.73 -4.74
C THR A 374 -1.74 17.30 -4.87
N ASP A 375 -1.60 16.55 -3.77
CA ASP A 375 -1.95 15.14 -3.67
C ASP A 375 -3.43 14.98 -3.27
N PHE A 376 -4.13 14.04 -3.88
CA PHE A 376 -5.51 13.74 -3.53
C PHE A 376 -5.88 12.28 -3.84
N LEU A 377 -6.98 11.82 -3.25
CA LEU A 377 -7.66 10.59 -3.63
C LEU A 377 -8.78 10.90 -4.61
N GLY A 378 -8.75 10.29 -5.77
CA GLY A 378 -9.76 10.41 -6.80
C GLY A 378 -10.48 9.09 -7.06
N ARG A 379 -11.74 9.16 -7.51
CA ARG A 379 -12.47 7.97 -7.97
C ARG A 379 -11.98 7.55 -9.33
N VAL A 380 -11.82 6.25 -9.52
CA VAL A 380 -11.38 5.66 -10.78
C VAL A 380 -12.26 4.49 -11.19
N LEU A 381 -12.23 4.17 -12.49
CA LEU A 381 -12.82 2.98 -13.09
C LEU A 381 -11.74 2.20 -13.82
N TYR A 382 -11.92 0.90 -13.90
CA TYR A 382 -11.10 -0.02 -14.68
C TYR A 382 -11.90 -0.60 -15.84
N PRO A 383 -11.92 0.08 -17.00
CA PRO A 383 -12.81 -0.29 -18.12
C PRO A 383 -12.52 -1.65 -18.72
N ASN A 384 -11.29 -2.14 -18.55
CA ASN A 384 -10.84 -3.41 -19.12
C ASN A 384 -10.13 -4.25 -18.06
N ASN A 385 -10.34 -5.57 -18.11
CA ASN A 385 -9.66 -6.54 -17.27
C ASN A 385 -8.45 -7.10 -18.00
N THR A 386 -7.27 -6.57 -17.71
CA THR A 386 -5.98 -7.09 -18.22
C THR A 386 -5.16 -7.70 -17.08
N LEU A 387 -3.98 -8.26 -17.37
CA LEU A 387 -3.11 -8.71 -16.30
C LEU A 387 -2.50 -7.55 -15.50
N VAL A 388 -2.39 -6.36 -16.11
CA VAL A 388 -1.78 -5.19 -15.45
C VAL A 388 -2.67 -4.63 -14.34
N ASN A 389 -3.99 -4.72 -14.51
CA ASN A 389 -4.95 -4.21 -13.51
C ASN A 389 -5.86 -5.31 -12.93
N ALA A 390 -5.47 -6.56 -13.01
CA ALA A 390 -6.31 -7.70 -12.61
C ALA A 390 -6.80 -7.62 -11.15
N ASN A 391 -5.99 -7.04 -10.26
CA ASN A 391 -6.28 -6.95 -8.83
C ASN A 391 -7.14 -5.74 -8.45
N TYR A 392 -7.37 -4.81 -9.39
CA TYR A 392 -8.10 -3.57 -9.15
C TYR A 392 -9.56 -3.64 -9.61
N ILE A 393 -9.96 -4.74 -10.23
CA ILE A 393 -11.31 -4.85 -10.76
C ILE A 393 -12.33 -4.97 -9.64
N SER A 394 -12.94 -3.85 -9.34
CA SER A 394 -14.08 -3.76 -8.44
C SER A 394 -15.30 -3.23 -9.16
N GLU A 395 -16.48 -3.52 -8.63
CA GLU A 395 -17.75 -3.03 -9.15
C GLU A 395 -17.99 -1.55 -8.78
N GLY A 396 -17.12 -0.67 -9.27
CA GLY A 396 -17.58 0.70 -9.49
C GLY A 396 -17.00 1.82 -8.62
N ASP A 397 -16.55 1.64 -7.41
CA ASP A 397 -16.14 2.75 -6.52
C ASP A 397 -14.69 2.62 -6.00
N ASP A 398 -13.77 2.32 -6.88
CA ASP A 398 -12.37 2.28 -6.45
C ASP A 398 -11.74 3.67 -6.44
N VAL A 399 -10.70 3.83 -5.62
CA VAL A 399 -9.99 5.09 -5.43
C VAL A 399 -8.52 4.92 -5.75
N MET A 400 -7.94 5.96 -6.30
CA MET A 400 -6.52 6.03 -6.61
C MET A 400 -5.91 7.28 -5.99
N TYR A 401 -4.74 7.14 -5.38
CA TYR A 401 -3.95 8.28 -4.92
C TYR A 401 -3.27 8.94 -6.11
N MET A 402 -3.48 10.24 -6.29
CA MET A 402 -2.96 11.00 -7.43
C MET A 402 -2.01 12.09 -6.96
N TYR A 403 -0.75 11.97 -7.38
CA TYR A 403 0.20 13.06 -7.31
C TYR A 403 0.29 13.75 -8.67
N GLY A 404 -0.33 14.91 -8.74
CA GLY A 404 -0.61 15.61 -9.99
C GLY A 404 -2.00 15.27 -10.54
N THR A 405 -2.51 16.13 -11.39
CA THR A 405 -3.83 15.99 -12.03
C THR A 405 -3.66 15.89 -13.53
N ASN A 406 -2.94 14.87 -13.95
CA ASN A 406 -2.64 14.63 -15.34
C ASN A 406 -3.54 13.54 -15.91
N TRP A 407 -3.92 13.68 -17.17
CA TRP A 407 -4.61 12.65 -17.94
C TRP A 407 -4.20 12.67 -19.40
N PHE A 408 -4.40 11.55 -20.08
CA PHE A 408 -4.20 11.48 -21.53
C PHE A 408 -5.44 12.02 -22.23
N THR A 409 -5.23 13.02 -23.07
CA THR A 409 -6.27 13.59 -23.98
C THR A 409 -6.32 12.84 -25.29
N GLU A 410 -5.20 12.23 -25.69
CA GLU A 410 -5.10 11.36 -26.86
C GLU A 410 -4.29 10.12 -26.48
N ILE A 411 -4.74 8.97 -26.94
CA ILE A 411 -4.06 7.67 -26.81
C ILE A 411 -3.99 7.01 -28.19
N PRO A 412 -3.02 6.13 -28.44
CA PRO A 412 -2.89 5.44 -29.73
C PRO A 412 -4.15 4.63 -30.07
N GLN A 413 -4.48 4.58 -31.36
CA GLN A 413 -5.55 3.72 -31.81
C GLN A 413 -5.23 2.25 -31.50
N GLY A 414 -6.15 1.55 -30.84
CA GLY A 414 -5.97 0.18 -30.37
C GLY A 414 -5.34 0.05 -28.99
N ALA A 415 -5.09 1.15 -28.30
CA ALA A 415 -4.72 1.12 -26.90
C ALA A 415 -5.87 0.60 -26.01
N THR A 416 -5.51 -0.13 -24.97
CA THR A 416 -6.45 -0.64 -23.95
C THR A 416 -6.39 0.25 -22.72
N VAL A 417 -7.49 0.90 -22.37
CA VAL A 417 -7.57 1.75 -21.17
C VAL A 417 -7.52 0.88 -19.93
N LEU A 418 -6.56 1.14 -19.05
CA LEU A 418 -6.39 0.45 -17.77
C LEU A 418 -7.13 1.17 -16.65
N VAL A 419 -6.98 2.49 -16.59
CA VAL A 419 -7.53 3.34 -15.53
C VAL A 419 -8.13 4.60 -16.15
N GLN A 420 -9.33 4.93 -15.73
CA GLN A 420 -10.05 6.13 -16.14
C GLN A 420 -10.57 6.88 -14.91
N ASN A 421 -10.45 8.19 -14.88
CA ASN A 421 -11.03 9.01 -13.82
C ASN A 421 -12.55 8.96 -13.88
N ALA A 422 -13.21 8.75 -12.72
CA ALA A 422 -14.66 8.58 -12.62
C ALA A 422 -15.35 9.68 -11.81
N GLY A 423 -14.62 10.68 -11.33
CA GLY A 423 -15.16 11.69 -10.43
C GLY A 423 -15.09 13.10 -10.99
N LYS A 424 -16.01 13.94 -10.57
CA LYS A 424 -15.97 15.39 -10.79
C LYS A 424 -15.29 16.14 -9.65
N ASP A 425 -15.16 15.50 -8.52
CA ASP A 425 -14.59 16.07 -7.29
C ASP A 425 -13.60 15.08 -6.69
N PRO A 426 -12.51 15.55 -6.08
CA PRO A 426 -11.65 14.70 -5.29
C PRO A 426 -12.41 14.22 -4.04
N LEU A 427 -12.11 13.00 -3.60
CA LEU A 427 -12.69 12.46 -2.38
C LEU A 427 -12.06 13.08 -1.14
N GLN A 428 -10.73 13.22 -1.19
CA GLN A 428 -9.91 13.67 -0.07
C GLN A 428 -8.63 14.30 -0.59
N GLY A 429 -7.96 15.07 0.24
CA GLY A 429 -6.70 15.72 -0.07
C GLY A 429 -6.78 17.24 -0.01
N CYS A 430 -5.70 17.90 -0.39
CA CYS A 430 -5.60 19.34 -0.46
C CYS A 430 -5.53 19.85 -1.89
N ILE A 431 -6.37 20.80 -2.23
CA ILE A 431 -6.42 21.41 -3.54
C ILE A 431 -6.40 22.93 -3.41
N CYS A 432 -5.58 23.56 -4.22
CA CYS A 432 -5.32 25.01 -4.19
C CYS A 432 -6.27 25.81 -5.08
N LEU A 433 -7.53 25.40 -5.21
CA LEU A 433 -8.50 26.04 -6.07
C LEU A 433 -9.73 26.51 -5.30
N THR A 434 -10.35 27.59 -5.77
CA THR A 434 -11.71 27.94 -5.32
C THR A 434 -12.72 26.89 -5.74
N SER A 435 -13.93 26.92 -5.14
CA SER A 435 -14.97 25.94 -5.47
C SER A 435 -15.39 25.97 -6.94
N ASP A 436 -15.42 27.18 -7.56
CA ASP A 436 -15.80 27.32 -8.96
C ASP A 436 -14.69 26.83 -9.89
N GLU A 437 -13.44 27.20 -9.62
CA GLU A 437 -12.26 26.72 -10.34
C GLU A 437 -12.12 25.20 -10.22
N LEU A 438 -12.38 24.65 -9.02
CA LEU A 438 -12.37 23.22 -8.77
C LEU A 438 -13.39 22.50 -9.66
N THR A 439 -14.63 22.98 -9.68
CA THR A 439 -15.71 22.39 -10.49
C THR A 439 -15.35 22.40 -11.97
N GLU A 440 -14.80 23.52 -12.48
CA GLU A 440 -14.37 23.62 -13.88
C GLU A 440 -13.23 22.63 -14.19
N GLN A 441 -12.17 22.63 -13.38
CA GLN A 441 -10.98 21.83 -13.64
C GLN A 441 -11.26 20.34 -13.51
N PHE A 442 -12.00 19.91 -12.48
CA PHE A 442 -12.42 18.51 -12.36
C PHE A 442 -13.43 18.09 -13.42
N GLY A 443 -14.26 19.01 -13.91
CA GLY A 443 -15.13 18.76 -15.05
C GLY A 443 -14.32 18.38 -16.30
N ARG A 444 -13.15 18.97 -16.50
CA ARG A 444 -12.20 18.61 -17.58
C ARG A 444 -11.48 17.29 -17.34
N PHE A 445 -11.15 16.98 -16.09
CA PHE A 445 -10.47 15.74 -15.70
C PHE A 445 -11.40 14.52 -15.68
N ASN A 446 -12.69 14.74 -15.49
CA ASN A 446 -13.69 13.67 -15.46
C ASN A 446 -13.69 12.85 -16.77
N ASN A 447 -13.70 11.53 -16.65
CA ASN A 447 -13.54 10.57 -17.75
C ASN A 447 -12.15 10.62 -18.45
N GLY A 448 -11.19 11.39 -17.94
CA GLY A 448 -9.83 11.39 -18.46
C GLY A 448 -9.16 10.04 -18.30
N VAL A 449 -8.43 9.58 -19.31
CA VAL A 449 -7.64 8.35 -19.22
C VAL A 449 -6.42 8.61 -18.37
N VAL A 450 -6.27 7.84 -17.28
CA VAL A 450 -5.14 7.95 -16.34
C VAL A 450 -4.05 6.93 -16.64
N GLY A 451 -4.43 5.76 -17.16
CA GLY A 451 -3.50 4.69 -17.55
C GLY A 451 -4.01 3.88 -18.73
N PHE A 452 -3.11 3.48 -19.60
CA PHE A 452 -3.41 2.57 -20.71
C PHE A 452 -2.22 1.67 -21.05
N GLU A 453 -2.49 0.53 -21.69
CA GLU A 453 -1.48 -0.28 -22.35
C GLU A 453 -1.66 -0.28 -23.86
N TYR A 454 -0.56 -0.46 -24.59
CA TYR A 454 -0.55 -0.43 -26.05
C TYR A 454 0.50 -1.41 -26.60
N GLN A 455 0.04 -2.29 -27.47
CA GLN A 455 0.90 -3.25 -28.18
C GLN A 455 0.68 -3.09 -29.68
N SER A 456 1.74 -2.80 -30.41
CA SER A 456 1.70 -2.69 -31.87
C SER A 456 3.08 -2.91 -32.50
N GLY A 457 3.20 -3.82 -33.42
CA GLY A 457 4.48 -4.23 -33.98
C GLY A 457 5.42 -4.74 -32.89
N ASN A 458 6.57 -4.08 -32.72
CA ASN A 458 7.52 -4.41 -31.63
C ASN A 458 7.24 -3.65 -30.34
N LEU A 459 6.32 -2.70 -30.33
CA LEU A 459 6.07 -1.87 -29.15
C LEU A 459 5.16 -2.60 -28.15
N ASP A 460 5.56 -2.58 -26.88
CA ASP A 460 4.77 -3.03 -25.74
C ASP A 460 4.92 -2.01 -24.62
N LEU A 461 3.88 -1.20 -24.41
CA LEU A 461 3.89 -0.04 -23.55
C LEU A 461 2.77 -0.14 -22.51
N ALA A 462 3.06 0.32 -21.27
CA ALA A 462 2.04 0.71 -20.29
C ALA A 462 2.37 2.12 -19.79
N LEU A 463 1.46 3.05 -19.96
CA LEU A 463 1.69 4.46 -19.65
C LEU A 463 0.66 4.96 -18.64
N PHE A 464 1.13 5.61 -17.55
CA PHE A 464 0.30 6.25 -16.55
C PHE A 464 0.62 7.74 -16.45
N ALA A 465 -0.39 8.57 -16.50
CA ALA A 465 -0.24 10.03 -16.52
C ALA A 465 0.32 10.58 -15.19
N ASN A 466 -0.01 9.93 -14.07
CA ASN A 466 0.42 10.30 -12.74
C ASN A 466 1.46 9.34 -12.17
N VAL A 467 2.21 9.79 -11.18
CA VAL A 467 3.21 8.98 -10.48
C VAL A 467 2.51 7.91 -9.64
N LEU A 468 3.00 6.67 -9.70
CA LEU A 468 2.44 5.51 -8.98
C LEU A 468 3.12 5.24 -7.63
N ASN A 469 4.16 5.98 -7.28
CA ASN A 469 5.01 5.67 -6.11
C ASN A 469 5.51 6.91 -5.37
N HIS A 470 4.73 8.00 -5.38
CA HIS A 470 5.15 9.27 -4.79
C HIS A 470 5.49 9.11 -3.30
N LYS A 471 6.72 9.38 -2.93
CA LYS A 471 7.26 9.33 -1.56
C LYS A 471 6.90 8.06 -0.77
N THR A 472 6.60 6.96 -1.45
CA THR A 472 6.11 5.70 -0.85
C THR A 472 4.77 5.82 -0.10
N HIS A 473 3.95 6.82 -0.38
CA HIS A 473 2.66 7.01 0.27
C HIS A 473 1.57 6.09 -0.31
N GLN A 474 1.62 5.86 -1.61
CA GLN A 474 0.61 5.13 -2.40
C GLN A 474 1.09 3.71 -2.74
N THR A 475 1.30 2.87 -1.73
CA THR A 475 1.82 1.51 -1.94
C THR A 475 0.82 0.57 -2.61
N ASP A 476 -0.46 0.92 -2.67
CA ASP A 476 -1.49 0.16 -3.39
C ASP A 476 -1.21 0.16 -4.90
N GLU A 477 -0.85 1.30 -5.48
CA GLU A 477 -0.58 1.43 -6.92
C GLU A 477 0.70 0.69 -7.38
N TYR A 478 1.52 0.19 -6.47
CA TYR A 478 2.67 -0.65 -6.81
C TYR A 478 2.27 -1.93 -7.53
N SER A 479 1.04 -2.40 -7.32
CA SER A 479 0.50 -3.57 -8.01
C SER A 479 0.44 -3.39 -9.53
N PHE A 480 0.19 -2.16 -10.04
CA PHE A 480 0.31 -1.89 -11.49
C PHE A 480 1.72 -2.15 -11.99
N ILE A 481 2.73 -1.74 -11.21
CA ILE A 481 4.15 -1.92 -11.56
C ILE A 481 4.52 -3.40 -11.55
N SER A 482 4.20 -4.11 -10.47
CA SER A 482 4.52 -5.54 -10.35
C SER A 482 3.77 -6.38 -11.38
N ASN A 483 2.50 -6.10 -11.61
CA ASN A 483 1.68 -6.80 -12.58
C ASN A 483 2.18 -6.62 -14.02
N PHE A 484 2.59 -5.42 -14.37
CA PHE A 484 3.24 -5.19 -15.67
C PHE A 484 4.51 -6.04 -15.80
N ILE A 485 5.40 -5.99 -14.83
CA ILE A 485 6.67 -6.73 -14.86
C ILE A 485 6.40 -8.24 -14.97
N PHE A 486 5.54 -8.79 -14.13
CA PHE A 486 5.22 -10.22 -14.17
C PHE A 486 4.52 -10.62 -15.45
N SER A 487 3.54 -9.85 -15.93
CA SER A 487 2.84 -10.17 -17.17
C SER A 487 3.76 -10.18 -18.42
N ARG A 488 4.83 -9.39 -18.41
CA ARG A 488 5.85 -9.34 -19.48
C ARG A 488 7.01 -10.30 -19.23
N SER A 489 6.98 -11.03 -18.13
CA SER A 489 7.93 -12.09 -17.79
C SER A 489 7.35 -13.49 -17.96
N LEU A 490 6.15 -13.60 -18.53
CA LEU A 490 5.53 -14.88 -18.85
C LEU A 490 6.27 -15.58 -19.99
N THR A 491 6.44 -16.89 -19.84
CA THR A 491 6.95 -17.77 -20.92
C THR A 491 5.80 -18.37 -21.72
N ALA A 492 6.12 -19.01 -22.83
CA ALA A 492 5.16 -19.83 -23.57
C ALA A 492 4.83 -21.17 -22.87
N ALA A 493 5.56 -21.51 -21.78
CA ALA A 493 5.33 -22.75 -21.05
C ALA A 493 4.12 -22.61 -20.10
N ALA A 494 3.20 -23.56 -20.17
CA ALA A 494 2.13 -23.67 -19.20
C ALA A 494 2.67 -24.13 -17.84
N TYR A 495 2.06 -23.66 -16.75
CA TYR A 495 2.33 -24.22 -15.44
C TYR A 495 1.62 -25.58 -15.32
N GLU A 496 2.40 -26.63 -15.06
CA GLU A 496 1.91 -28.00 -14.93
C GLU A 496 1.47 -28.27 -13.49
N GLY A 497 0.21 -27.95 -13.18
CA GLY A 497 -0.35 -28.14 -11.86
C GLY A 497 -0.71 -29.60 -11.54
N VAL A 498 -0.85 -29.88 -10.24
CA VAL A 498 -1.29 -31.18 -9.74
C VAL A 498 -2.75 -31.44 -10.13
N LYS A 499 -3.01 -32.63 -10.64
CA LYS A 499 -4.37 -33.07 -11.00
C LYS A 499 -5.16 -33.51 -9.78
N GLN A 500 -6.43 -33.19 -9.76
CA GLN A 500 -7.32 -33.74 -8.75
C GLN A 500 -7.34 -35.27 -8.86
N PRO A 501 -7.18 -36.02 -7.75
CA PRO A 501 -7.33 -37.46 -7.77
C PRO A 501 -8.71 -37.84 -8.33
N ALA A 502 -8.76 -38.89 -9.14
CA ALA A 502 -10.03 -39.42 -9.59
C ALA A 502 -10.87 -39.84 -8.36
N ASP A 503 -12.14 -39.46 -8.36
CA ASP A 503 -13.06 -39.86 -7.31
C ASP A 503 -13.08 -41.41 -7.22
N PRO A 504 -12.75 -42.03 -6.07
CA PRO A 504 -12.70 -43.49 -5.98
C PRO A 504 -14.07 -44.18 -6.01
N GLY A 505 -15.12 -43.48 -6.43
CA GLY A 505 -16.47 -44.03 -6.29
C GLY A 505 -17.51 -43.61 -7.29
N THR A 506 -17.41 -44.11 -8.54
CA THR A 506 -18.59 -44.63 -9.22
C THR A 506 -18.33 -46.08 -9.55
N VAL A 507 -18.32 -46.92 -8.53
CA VAL A 507 -18.57 -48.35 -8.74
C VAL A 507 -20.04 -48.48 -9.09
N ASN A 508 -20.32 -48.79 -10.32
CA ASN A 508 -21.62 -49.21 -10.82
C ASN A 508 -22.22 -50.22 -9.83
N PRO A 509 -23.44 -50.07 -9.27
CA PRO A 509 -23.99 -51.06 -8.39
C PRO A 509 -24.36 -52.32 -9.19
N GLY A 510 -23.43 -53.24 -9.28
CA GLY A 510 -23.72 -54.61 -9.66
C GLY A 510 -24.42 -55.30 -8.49
N THR A 511 -25.65 -55.70 -8.73
CA THR A 511 -26.49 -56.75 -8.06
C THR A 511 -26.34 -56.98 -6.53
N PRO A 512 -27.42 -57.03 -5.76
CA PRO A 512 -27.36 -57.13 -4.30
C PRO A 512 -27.03 -58.55 -3.85
N GLY A 513 -25.93 -58.70 -3.15
CA GLY A 513 -25.56 -59.85 -2.36
C GLY A 513 -25.49 -59.50 -0.90
N GLU A 514 -26.23 -60.23 -0.10
CA GLU A 514 -26.56 -60.20 1.33
C GLU A 514 -25.56 -59.57 2.34
N THR A 515 -26.17 -58.76 3.20
CA THR A 515 -26.03 -58.65 4.67
C THR A 515 -24.64 -58.68 5.32
N GLY A 516 -24.17 -57.48 5.64
CA GLY A 516 -23.21 -57.21 6.72
C GLY A 516 -23.46 -55.81 7.26
N LYS A 517 -23.97 -55.68 8.50
CA LYS A 517 -24.18 -54.42 9.19
C LYS A 517 -22.88 -53.59 9.26
N PRO A 518 -22.80 -52.38 8.73
CA PRO A 518 -21.64 -51.53 8.97
C PRO A 518 -21.71 -50.94 10.40
N SER A 519 -20.65 -51.11 11.15
CA SER A 519 -20.40 -50.33 12.35
C SER A 519 -20.13 -48.88 11.97
N ALA A 520 -20.78 -47.95 12.70
CA ALA A 520 -20.61 -46.51 12.51
C ALA A 520 -19.13 -46.11 12.58
N PRO A 521 -18.68 -45.20 11.69
CA PRO A 521 -17.35 -44.63 11.83
C PRO A 521 -17.28 -43.79 13.10
N LYS A 522 -16.28 -44.06 13.92
CA LYS A 522 -15.92 -43.18 15.03
C LYS A 522 -15.41 -41.88 14.46
N THR A 523 -16.24 -40.84 14.49
CA THR A 523 -15.80 -39.48 14.36
C THR A 523 -14.99 -39.10 15.59
N GLY A 524 -13.71 -38.92 15.43
CA GLY A 524 -12.81 -38.56 16.53
C GLY A 524 -11.38 -38.49 16.06
N ASP A 525 -11.12 -37.69 15.04
CA ASP A 525 -9.76 -37.22 14.79
C ASP A 525 -9.71 -35.71 15.05
N THR A 526 -9.46 -35.38 16.33
CA THR A 526 -8.97 -34.09 16.72
C THR A 526 -7.49 -34.04 16.35
N SER A 527 -7.19 -33.95 15.07
CA SER A 527 -5.86 -33.53 14.65
C SER A 527 -5.71 -32.08 15.09
N ASN A 528 -4.99 -31.89 16.20
CA ASN A 528 -4.45 -30.62 16.60
C ASN A 528 -3.86 -29.92 15.37
N ILE A 529 -4.46 -28.80 15.00
CA ILE A 529 -3.79 -27.78 14.20
C ILE A 529 -2.59 -27.37 15.06
N ILE A 530 -1.44 -27.92 14.75
CA ILE A 530 -0.17 -27.39 15.22
C ILE A 530 -0.02 -26.06 14.47
N VAL A 531 -0.57 -25.03 15.06
CA VAL A 531 -0.15 -23.66 14.79
C VAL A 531 1.33 -23.63 15.12
N TRP A 532 2.17 -23.63 14.11
CA TRP A 532 3.58 -23.32 14.26
C TRP A 532 3.67 -21.84 14.63
N VAL A 533 3.39 -21.58 15.91
CA VAL A 533 3.81 -20.34 16.54
C VAL A 533 5.33 -20.37 16.51
N LEU A 534 5.93 -19.72 15.52
CA LEU A 534 7.27 -19.20 15.69
C LEU A 534 7.15 -18.15 16.79
N ALA A 535 7.27 -18.62 18.04
CA ALA A 535 7.63 -17.77 19.15
C ALA A 535 8.98 -17.15 18.79
N ALA A 536 8.95 -15.99 18.12
CA ALA A 536 10.02 -15.03 18.27
C ALA A 536 10.00 -14.71 19.77
N SER A 537 10.75 -15.50 20.51
CA SER A 537 11.05 -15.28 21.89
C SER A 537 11.75 -13.91 21.96
N PHE A 538 10.97 -12.87 22.19
CA PHE A 538 11.48 -11.66 22.81
C PHE A 538 11.81 -12.06 24.26
N THR A 539 12.94 -12.75 24.43
CA THR A 539 13.69 -12.71 25.66
C THR A 539 14.19 -11.28 25.78
N VAL A 540 13.35 -10.43 26.36
CA VAL A 540 13.84 -9.22 27.02
C VAL A 540 14.70 -9.75 28.17
N ALA A 541 15.98 -9.90 27.91
CA ALA A 541 16.98 -9.99 28.96
C ALA A 541 16.91 -8.67 29.71
N MET A 542 16.19 -8.66 30.81
CA MET A 542 16.37 -7.65 31.84
C MET A 542 17.80 -7.77 32.34
N ILE A 543 18.68 -6.96 31.78
CA ILE A 543 19.98 -6.72 32.39
C ILE A 543 19.71 -5.70 33.51
N PRO A 544 19.85 -6.08 34.79
CA PRO A 544 19.81 -5.09 35.85
C PRO A 544 21.10 -4.27 35.74
N VAL A 545 20.99 -3.05 35.23
CA VAL A 545 22.08 -2.06 35.35
C VAL A 545 22.12 -1.61 36.78
N THR A 546 22.96 -2.27 37.58
CA THR A 546 23.35 -1.79 38.90
C THR A 546 24.33 -0.64 38.70
N VAL A 547 23.82 0.59 38.74
CA VAL A 547 24.63 1.80 38.78
C VAL A 547 25.22 1.91 40.18
N THR A 548 26.48 1.47 40.33
CA THR A 548 27.25 1.73 41.53
C THR A 548 27.76 3.16 41.48
N LEU A 549 27.09 4.06 42.15
CA LEU A 549 27.57 5.41 42.41
C LEU A 549 28.74 5.34 43.39
N LYS A 550 29.95 5.37 42.86
CA LYS A 550 31.16 5.67 43.67
C LYS A 550 31.19 7.18 43.97
N ARG A 551 30.77 7.55 45.18
CA ARG A 551 31.13 8.83 45.79
C ARG A 551 32.65 8.94 45.87
N LYS A 552 33.24 9.86 45.16
CA LYS A 552 34.56 10.40 45.49
C LYS A 552 34.35 11.75 46.16
N SER A 553 34.67 11.77 47.45
CA SER A 553 34.95 12.98 48.22
C SER A 553 36.25 13.62 47.74
N ARG A 554 36.17 14.83 47.26
CA ARG A 554 37.04 15.97 47.64
C ARG A 554 36.51 17.23 46.95
#